data_571a4d28433b4f7772b99c7e5c144a9b
#
_entry.id   571a4d28433b4f7772b99c7e5c144a9b
#
_cell.length_a   1.000
_cell.length_b   1.000
_cell.length_c   1.000
_cell.angle_alpha   90.00
_cell.angle_beta   90.00
_cell.angle_gamma   90.00
#
_symmetry.space_group_name_H-M   'P 1'
#
loop_
_entity.id
_entity.type
_entity.pdbx_description
1 polymer ?
#
loop_
_entity_poly.entity_id
_entity_poly.type
_entity_poly.pdbx_seq_one_letter_code
_entity_poly.pdbx_strand_id
1 'polypeptide(L)'
;MLKITNLHAEVAGKEILKGLDLEVKAGEIHAIMGPNGAGKSTLGNVLAGREGYVVTQGEVFFNGKNLLELEPEERACEGVFLAFQYPVEIPGVNNTYFLRAALNAQRKYRGEPELDSVGFLRLVREKLKILNIGDELLHRGVNEGFSGGEKKRNEIFQMAVLEPQLAILDETDSGLDIDALKIVAEGVNRLRSPDRAIILITHYQRMLDHIVPDKVHVLADGKLVATGGAELALKLEEQGYAWLADGGIESLANNARQVAN
;
A
#
# COMPACT_ATOMS: atom_id res chain seq x y z
N MET A 1 -12.43 6.46 -6.01
CA MET A 1 -11.89 6.21 -4.68
C MET A 1 -10.71 7.14 -4.38
N LEU A 2 -9.52 6.95 -4.93
CA LEU A 2 -8.37 7.86 -4.79
C LEU A 2 -8.14 8.61 -6.10
N LYS A 3 -7.97 9.94 -6.00
CA LYS A 3 -7.59 10.80 -7.13
C LYS A 3 -6.50 11.76 -6.68
N ILE A 4 -5.39 11.72 -7.37
CA ILE A 4 -4.22 12.58 -7.18
C ILE A 4 -4.07 13.43 -8.44
N THR A 5 -3.92 14.75 -8.27
CA THR A 5 -3.76 15.68 -9.38
C THR A 5 -2.56 16.58 -9.13
N ASN A 6 -1.60 16.54 -10.05
CA ASN A 6 -0.39 17.37 -10.06
C ASN A 6 0.31 17.43 -8.68
N LEU A 7 0.53 16.28 -8.05
CA LEU A 7 1.10 16.21 -6.71
C LEU A 7 2.60 16.48 -6.72
N HIS A 8 3.02 17.51 -5.98
CA HIS A 8 4.40 17.81 -5.68
C HIS A 8 4.67 17.63 -4.19
N ALA A 9 5.76 16.99 -3.83
CA ALA A 9 6.11 16.79 -2.43
C ALA A 9 7.62 16.81 -2.20
N GLU A 10 8.00 17.34 -1.04
CA GLU A 10 9.37 17.49 -0.58
C GLU A 10 9.66 16.64 0.65
N VAL A 11 10.91 16.20 0.76
CA VAL A 11 11.47 15.54 1.94
C VAL A 11 12.77 16.25 2.28
N ALA A 12 12.90 16.76 3.51
CA ALA A 12 14.06 17.53 3.97
C ALA A 12 14.44 18.68 3.01
N GLY A 13 13.45 19.39 2.46
CA GLY A 13 13.64 20.51 1.54
C GLY A 13 14.04 20.14 0.12
N LYS A 14 14.04 18.84 -0.21
CA LYS A 14 14.29 18.36 -1.58
C LYS A 14 12.99 17.89 -2.21
N GLU A 15 12.62 18.42 -3.36
CA GLU A 15 11.48 17.97 -4.13
C GLU A 15 11.72 16.53 -4.66
N ILE A 16 10.81 15.63 -4.31
CA ILE A 16 10.85 14.22 -4.68
C ILE A 16 9.73 13.87 -5.66
N LEU A 17 8.47 14.29 -5.37
CA LEU A 17 7.37 14.14 -6.33
C LEU A 17 7.21 15.45 -7.10
N LYS A 18 7.05 15.35 -8.42
CA LYS A 18 7.18 16.48 -9.35
C LYS A 18 6.01 16.56 -10.33
N GLY A 19 4.79 16.63 -9.81
CA GLY A 19 3.56 16.70 -10.61
C GLY A 19 3.04 15.30 -10.97
N LEU A 20 2.72 14.50 -9.95
CA LEU A 20 2.22 13.14 -10.12
C LEU A 20 0.69 13.16 -10.22
N ASP A 21 0.17 12.52 -11.28
CA ASP A 21 -1.26 12.26 -11.49
C ASP A 21 -1.55 10.76 -11.36
N LEU A 22 -2.53 10.38 -10.52
CA LEU A 22 -2.91 8.98 -10.33
C LEU A 22 -4.39 8.87 -9.95
N GLU A 23 -5.09 7.97 -10.60
CA GLU A 23 -6.46 7.62 -10.22
C GLU A 23 -6.57 6.11 -9.97
N VAL A 24 -7.08 5.73 -8.79
CA VAL A 24 -7.33 4.34 -8.40
C VAL A 24 -8.79 4.20 -7.99
N LYS A 25 -9.52 3.28 -8.65
CA LYS A 25 -10.92 3.01 -8.34
C LYS A 25 -11.04 1.97 -7.23
N ALA A 26 -12.24 1.91 -6.63
CA ALA A 26 -12.58 0.82 -5.72
C ALA A 26 -12.48 -0.53 -6.44
N GLY A 27 -11.94 -1.53 -5.76
CA GLY A 27 -11.72 -2.88 -6.29
C GLY A 27 -10.45 -3.04 -7.11
N GLU A 28 -9.79 -1.94 -7.55
CA GLU A 28 -8.58 -2.02 -8.38
C GLU A 28 -7.31 -2.24 -7.53
N ILE A 29 -6.38 -3.00 -8.09
CA ILE A 29 -5.00 -3.14 -7.61
C ILE A 29 -4.07 -2.48 -8.60
N HIS A 30 -3.38 -1.45 -8.16
CA HIS A 30 -2.37 -0.76 -8.95
C HIS A 30 -0.97 -1.06 -8.43
N ALA A 31 -0.06 -1.48 -9.29
CA ALA A 31 1.35 -1.61 -8.96
C ALA A 31 2.10 -0.34 -9.35
N ILE A 32 2.96 0.14 -8.45
CA ILE A 32 3.88 1.24 -8.71
C ILE A 32 5.29 0.68 -8.68
N MET A 33 5.92 0.67 -9.83
CA MET A 33 7.29 0.22 -10.05
C MET A 33 8.19 1.42 -10.39
N GLY A 34 9.49 1.24 -10.28
CA GLY A 34 10.45 2.28 -10.62
C GLY A 34 11.78 2.09 -9.91
N PRO A 35 12.85 2.77 -10.36
CA PRO A 35 14.16 2.65 -9.75
C PRO A 35 14.17 3.16 -8.30
N ASN A 36 15.23 2.82 -7.57
CA ASN A 36 15.44 3.34 -6.22
C ASN A 36 15.58 4.86 -6.27
N GLY A 37 14.96 5.54 -5.31
CA GLY A 37 14.95 7.01 -5.25
C GLY A 37 13.94 7.69 -6.19
N ALA A 38 13.12 6.94 -6.94
CA ALA A 38 12.11 7.51 -7.84
C ALA A 38 10.95 8.25 -7.12
N GLY A 39 10.76 8.02 -5.81
CA GLY A 39 9.70 8.64 -5.02
C GLY A 39 8.55 7.68 -4.62
N LYS A 40 8.70 6.36 -4.84
CA LYS A 40 7.65 5.37 -4.55
C LYS A 40 7.19 5.40 -3.09
N SER A 41 8.13 5.21 -2.16
CA SER A 41 7.82 5.27 -0.71
C SER A 41 7.41 6.67 -0.27
N THR A 42 7.91 7.73 -0.94
CA THR A 42 7.46 9.10 -0.70
C THR A 42 5.97 9.24 -0.97
N LEU A 43 5.47 8.69 -2.07
CA LEU A 43 4.04 8.69 -2.37
C LEU A 43 3.22 8.00 -1.26
N GLY A 44 3.64 6.80 -0.83
CA GLY A 44 2.96 6.08 0.26
C GLY A 44 2.92 6.88 1.56
N ASN A 45 4.05 7.49 1.94
CA ASN A 45 4.16 8.29 3.16
C ASN A 45 3.34 9.60 3.08
N VAL A 46 3.31 10.27 1.92
CA VAL A 46 2.46 11.45 1.67
C VAL A 46 0.98 11.09 1.83
N LEU A 47 0.54 9.97 1.25
CA LEU A 47 -0.86 9.53 1.36
C LEU A 47 -1.23 9.15 2.80
N ALA A 48 -0.31 8.58 3.57
CA ALA A 48 -0.51 8.26 4.98
C ALA A 48 -0.43 9.50 5.91
N GLY A 49 0.03 10.65 5.41
CA GLY A 49 0.19 11.87 6.21
C GLY A 49 1.40 11.86 7.12
N ARG A 50 2.43 11.08 6.80
CA ARG A 50 3.61 10.95 7.66
C ARG A 50 4.35 12.29 7.78
N GLU A 51 4.71 12.65 9.01
CA GLU A 51 5.50 13.84 9.30
C GLU A 51 6.84 13.86 8.51
N GLY A 52 7.26 15.06 8.09
CA GLY A 52 8.49 15.25 7.30
C GLY A 52 8.31 15.12 5.78
N TYR A 53 7.11 14.79 5.31
CA TYR A 53 6.74 14.76 3.90
C TYR A 53 5.80 15.94 3.61
N VAL A 54 6.32 16.99 2.98
CA VAL A 54 5.60 18.25 2.77
C VAL A 54 5.04 18.31 1.35
N VAL A 55 3.72 18.39 1.22
CA VAL A 55 3.08 18.65 -0.07
C VAL A 55 3.18 20.14 -0.37
N THR A 56 3.77 20.48 -1.51
CA THR A 56 3.98 21.87 -1.93
C THR A 56 2.99 22.32 -2.99
N GLN A 57 2.43 21.37 -3.78
CA GLN A 57 1.44 21.64 -4.80
C GLN A 57 0.61 20.39 -5.12
N GLY A 58 -0.59 20.60 -5.67
CA GLY A 58 -1.47 19.53 -6.11
C GLY A 58 -2.56 19.20 -5.11
N GLU A 59 -3.37 18.21 -5.46
CA GLU A 59 -4.56 17.80 -4.71
C GLU A 59 -4.60 16.29 -4.56
N VAL A 60 -5.10 15.82 -3.42
CA VAL A 60 -5.34 14.40 -3.15
C VAL A 60 -6.73 14.23 -2.58
N PHE A 61 -7.63 13.64 -3.35
CA PHE A 61 -8.97 13.31 -2.91
C PHE A 61 -9.12 11.81 -2.68
N PHE A 62 -9.65 11.46 -1.52
CA PHE A 62 -10.03 10.10 -1.16
C PHE A 62 -11.50 10.06 -0.75
N ASN A 63 -12.31 9.30 -1.51
CA ASN A 63 -13.77 9.23 -1.33
C ASN A 63 -14.46 10.61 -1.29
N GLY A 64 -13.95 11.55 -2.08
CA GLY A 64 -14.48 12.92 -2.16
C GLY A 64 -14.01 13.87 -1.06
N LYS A 65 -13.20 13.41 -0.11
CA LYS A 65 -12.57 14.25 0.93
C LYS A 65 -11.15 14.63 0.51
N ASN A 66 -10.75 15.87 0.80
CA ASN A 66 -9.37 16.29 0.62
C ASN A 66 -8.48 15.62 1.69
N LEU A 67 -7.66 14.67 1.25
CA LEU A 67 -6.81 13.89 2.16
C LEU A 67 -5.72 14.74 2.81
N LEU A 68 -5.30 15.83 2.14
CA LEU A 68 -4.21 16.68 2.62
C LEU A 68 -4.61 17.56 3.81
N GLU A 69 -5.92 17.73 4.06
CA GLU A 69 -6.45 18.47 5.20
C GLU A 69 -6.62 17.61 6.46
N LEU A 70 -6.43 16.30 6.34
CA LEU A 70 -6.61 15.34 7.42
C LEU A 70 -5.28 14.99 8.08
N GLU A 71 -5.30 14.90 9.40
CA GLU A 71 -4.18 14.37 10.19
C GLU A 71 -4.02 12.85 9.96
N PRO A 72 -2.83 12.25 10.21
CA PRO A 72 -2.58 10.82 9.96
C PRO A 72 -3.60 9.88 10.61
N GLU A 73 -4.02 10.15 11.84
CA GLU A 73 -5.03 9.37 12.56
C GLU A 73 -6.42 9.49 11.93
N GLU A 74 -6.76 10.66 11.38
CA GLU A 74 -8.02 10.86 10.66
C GLU A 74 -8.02 10.10 9.34
N ARG A 75 -6.89 10.12 8.60
CA ARG A 75 -6.71 9.30 7.38
C ARG A 75 -6.87 7.82 7.67
N ALA A 76 -6.28 7.34 8.77
CA ALA A 76 -6.45 5.95 9.20
C ALA A 76 -7.91 5.62 9.54
N CYS A 77 -8.64 6.54 10.17
CA CYS A 77 -10.08 6.40 10.46
C CYS A 77 -10.95 6.44 9.20
N GLU A 78 -10.56 7.21 8.18
CA GLU A 78 -11.20 7.21 6.86
C GLU A 78 -10.92 5.92 6.08
N GLY A 79 -9.97 5.10 6.52
CA GLY A 79 -9.67 3.79 5.94
C GLY A 79 -8.43 3.76 5.04
N VAL A 80 -7.49 4.69 5.23
CA VAL A 80 -6.16 4.63 4.63
C VAL A 80 -5.25 3.77 5.50
N PHE A 81 -4.53 2.83 4.91
CA PHE A 81 -3.58 1.94 5.59
C PHE A 81 -2.26 1.93 4.83
N LEU A 82 -1.16 2.05 5.54
CA LEU A 82 0.20 1.92 5.01
C LEU A 82 0.92 0.75 5.69
N ALA A 83 1.23 -0.29 4.92
CA ALA A 83 2.21 -1.29 5.31
C ALA A 83 3.61 -0.76 5.00
N PHE A 84 4.44 -0.66 6.01
CA PHE A 84 5.75 -0.03 5.90
C PHE A 84 6.79 -0.95 5.26
N GLN A 85 7.74 -0.39 4.54
CA GLN A 85 8.92 -1.13 4.08
C GLN A 85 9.64 -1.81 5.26
N TYR A 86 9.81 -1.09 6.37
CA TYR A 86 10.36 -1.59 7.63
C TYR A 86 9.33 -1.43 8.75
N PRO A 87 8.57 -2.50 9.08
CA PRO A 87 7.56 -2.44 10.13
C PRO A 87 8.17 -2.11 11.49
N VAL A 88 7.57 -1.12 12.17
CA VAL A 88 8.05 -0.62 13.47
C VAL A 88 7.75 -1.64 14.56
N GLU A 89 8.69 -1.82 15.49
CA GLU A 89 8.49 -2.58 16.72
C GLU A 89 7.92 -1.67 17.81
N ILE A 90 6.92 -2.18 18.54
CA ILE A 90 6.35 -1.49 19.70
C ILE A 90 6.49 -2.42 20.93
N PRO A 91 7.65 -2.37 21.61
CA PRO A 91 7.92 -3.24 22.73
C PRO A 91 6.90 -3.06 23.87
N GLY A 92 6.48 -4.17 24.46
CA GLY A 92 5.53 -4.17 25.58
C GLY A 92 4.08 -3.92 25.21
N VAL A 93 3.76 -3.62 23.94
CA VAL A 93 2.38 -3.47 23.45
C VAL A 93 2.03 -4.69 22.59
N ASN A 94 1.17 -5.58 23.08
CA ASN A 94 0.76 -6.75 22.31
C ASN A 94 -0.22 -6.42 21.18
N ASN A 95 -0.26 -7.27 20.14
CA ASN A 95 -1.10 -7.08 18.97
C ASN A 95 -2.59 -6.98 19.32
N THR A 96 -3.07 -7.74 20.30
CA THR A 96 -4.47 -7.69 20.73
C THR A 96 -4.86 -6.32 21.24
N TYR A 97 -4.04 -5.74 22.13
CA TYR A 97 -4.29 -4.41 22.68
C TYR A 97 -4.22 -3.33 21.60
N PHE A 98 -3.14 -3.36 20.82
CA PHE A 98 -2.91 -2.40 19.74
C PHE A 98 -4.07 -2.39 18.74
N LEU A 99 -4.43 -3.56 18.19
CA LEU A 99 -5.46 -3.65 17.16
C LEU A 99 -6.86 -3.34 17.68
N ARG A 100 -7.16 -3.71 18.95
CA ARG A 100 -8.45 -3.33 19.55
C ARG A 100 -8.57 -1.81 19.73
N ALA A 101 -7.50 -1.17 20.19
CA ALA A 101 -7.49 0.30 20.33
C ALA A 101 -7.66 0.98 18.97
N ALA A 102 -6.91 0.56 17.95
CA ALA A 102 -6.98 1.10 16.61
C ALA A 102 -8.38 0.91 15.96
N LEU A 103 -8.92 -0.31 16.03
CA LEU A 103 -10.25 -0.62 15.49
C LEU A 103 -11.35 0.17 16.19
N ASN A 104 -11.29 0.27 17.52
CA ASN A 104 -12.29 1.03 18.28
C ASN A 104 -12.18 2.54 18.02
N ALA A 105 -10.98 3.08 17.79
CA ALA A 105 -10.82 4.46 17.34
C ALA A 105 -11.52 4.71 16.00
N GLN A 106 -11.32 3.82 15.00
CA GLN A 106 -12.02 3.88 13.72
C GLN A 106 -13.56 3.80 13.89
N ARG A 107 -14.05 2.85 14.69
CA ARG A 107 -15.47 2.67 14.95
C ARG A 107 -16.08 3.92 15.60
N LYS A 108 -15.42 4.46 16.63
CA LYS A 108 -15.83 5.70 17.28
C LYS A 108 -15.89 6.88 16.31
N TYR A 109 -14.88 7.03 15.44
CA TYR A 109 -14.84 8.07 14.40
C TYR A 109 -16.06 7.97 13.44
N ARG A 110 -16.46 6.73 13.12
CA ARG A 110 -17.62 6.46 12.25
C ARG A 110 -18.97 6.48 12.98
N GLY A 111 -18.99 6.77 14.28
CA GLY A 111 -20.21 6.73 15.10
C GLY A 111 -20.73 5.32 15.40
N GLU A 112 -19.88 4.31 15.24
CA GLU A 112 -20.21 2.92 15.56
C GLU A 112 -19.89 2.58 17.02
N PRO A 113 -20.62 1.63 17.65
CA PRO A 113 -20.30 1.20 19.01
C PRO A 113 -18.95 0.49 19.07
N GLU A 114 -18.18 0.76 20.13
CA GLU A 114 -16.90 0.09 20.36
C GLU A 114 -17.12 -1.42 20.64
N LEU A 115 -16.16 -2.24 20.21
CA LEU A 115 -16.15 -3.66 20.53
C LEU A 115 -15.57 -3.89 21.93
N ASP A 116 -16.27 -4.68 22.72
CA ASP A 116 -15.71 -5.21 23.95
C ASP A 116 -14.62 -6.27 23.65
N SER A 117 -13.96 -6.77 24.70
CA SER A 117 -12.88 -7.75 24.54
C SER A 117 -13.35 -9.06 23.90
N VAL A 118 -14.57 -9.49 24.16
CA VAL A 118 -15.12 -10.75 23.64
C VAL A 118 -15.48 -10.61 22.16
N GLY A 119 -16.17 -9.52 21.79
CA GLY A 119 -16.52 -9.21 20.41
C GLY A 119 -15.27 -9.03 19.54
N PHE A 120 -14.26 -8.31 20.06
CA PHE A 120 -12.98 -8.14 19.37
C PHE A 120 -12.25 -9.48 19.16
N LEU A 121 -12.11 -10.33 20.19
CA LEU A 121 -11.44 -11.62 20.05
C LEU A 121 -12.16 -12.56 19.07
N ARG A 122 -13.49 -12.51 18.99
CA ARG A 122 -14.25 -13.25 17.98
C ARG A 122 -13.87 -12.80 16.57
N LEU A 123 -13.93 -11.48 16.31
CA LEU A 123 -13.56 -10.90 15.03
C LEU A 123 -12.13 -11.27 14.63
N VAL A 124 -11.18 -11.12 15.53
CA VAL A 124 -9.76 -11.40 15.26
C VAL A 124 -9.53 -12.86 14.90
N ARG A 125 -10.15 -13.81 15.63
CA ARG A 125 -10.04 -15.23 15.32
C ARG A 125 -10.61 -15.59 13.94
N GLU A 126 -11.68 -14.93 13.51
CA GLU A 126 -12.19 -15.08 12.13
C GLU A 126 -11.17 -14.59 11.10
N LYS A 127 -10.51 -13.45 11.34
CA LYS A 127 -9.48 -12.91 10.44
C LYS A 127 -8.23 -13.80 10.39
N LEU A 128 -7.76 -14.29 11.53
CA LEU A 128 -6.65 -15.27 11.59
C LEU A 128 -6.96 -16.53 10.79
N LYS A 129 -8.19 -17.07 10.91
CA LYS A 129 -8.64 -18.23 10.16
C LYS A 129 -8.64 -17.97 8.66
N ILE A 130 -9.14 -16.79 8.22
CA ILE A 130 -9.13 -16.39 6.80
C ILE A 130 -7.70 -16.37 6.25
N LEU A 131 -6.75 -15.87 7.04
CA LEU A 131 -5.35 -15.75 6.64
C LEU A 131 -4.52 -17.02 6.86
N ASN A 132 -5.08 -18.04 7.52
CA ASN A 132 -4.37 -19.24 7.95
C ASN A 132 -3.16 -18.92 8.85
N ILE A 133 -3.36 -18.03 9.82
CA ILE A 133 -2.36 -17.59 10.80
C ILE A 133 -2.77 -18.10 12.18
N GLY A 134 -1.80 -18.55 12.97
CA GLY A 134 -2.04 -19.02 14.35
C GLY A 134 -2.27 -17.90 15.36
N ASP A 135 -2.85 -18.25 16.50
CA ASP A 135 -3.22 -17.31 17.58
C ASP A 135 -1.99 -16.73 18.31
N GLU A 136 -0.79 -17.30 18.12
CA GLU A 136 0.45 -16.88 18.79
C GLU A 136 0.81 -15.43 18.52
N LEU A 137 0.44 -14.90 17.34
CA LEU A 137 0.64 -13.47 16.99
C LEU A 137 -0.08 -12.52 17.94
N LEU A 138 -1.22 -12.92 18.50
CA LEU A 138 -2.05 -12.06 19.33
C LEU A 138 -1.38 -11.64 20.64
N HIS A 139 -0.56 -12.50 21.19
CA HIS A 139 0.02 -12.34 22.53
C HIS A 139 1.43 -11.75 22.51
N ARG A 140 2.05 -11.69 21.33
CA ARG A 140 3.38 -11.09 21.16
C ARG A 140 3.28 -9.57 21.02
N GLY A 141 4.32 -8.87 21.46
CA GLY A 141 4.49 -7.43 21.18
C GLY A 141 4.45 -7.15 19.68
N VAL A 142 3.93 -5.99 19.30
CA VAL A 142 3.83 -5.59 17.88
C VAL A 142 5.21 -5.63 17.25
N ASN A 143 5.43 -6.60 16.37
CA ASN A 143 6.67 -6.85 15.63
C ASN A 143 7.92 -7.13 16.50
N GLU A 144 7.79 -7.24 17.82
CA GLU A 144 8.89 -7.42 18.77
C GLU A 144 9.53 -8.81 18.59
N GLY A 145 10.80 -8.83 18.17
CA GLY A 145 11.55 -10.07 17.92
C GLY A 145 11.00 -10.91 16.76
N PHE A 146 10.21 -10.31 15.85
CA PHE A 146 9.71 -11.00 14.66
C PHE A 146 10.80 -11.06 13.58
N SER A 147 10.85 -12.18 12.85
CA SER A 147 11.56 -12.26 11.59
C SER A 147 10.93 -11.33 10.54
N GLY A 148 11.63 -11.03 9.45
CA GLY A 148 11.09 -10.21 8.36
C GLY A 148 9.76 -10.75 7.84
N GLY A 149 9.65 -12.05 7.60
CA GLY A 149 8.42 -12.69 7.15
C GLY A 149 7.28 -12.64 8.18
N GLU A 150 7.59 -12.77 9.48
CA GLU A 150 6.58 -12.60 10.53
C GLU A 150 6.07 -11.15 10.61
N LYS A 151 6.95 -10.14 10.47
CA LYS A 151 6.57 -8.73 10.42
C LYS A 151 5.61 -8.46 9.28
N LYS A 152 5.90 -8.95 8.07
CA LYS A 152 5.02 -8.76 6.91
C LYS A 152 3.68 -9.50 7.06
N ARG A 153 3.68 -10.71 7.60
CA ARG A 153 2.44 -11.42 7.94
C ARG A 153 1.61 -10.66 8.98
N ASN A 154 2.28 -10.04 9.96
CA ASN A 154 1.58 -9.22 10.95
C ASN A 154 0.95 -7.98 10.32
N GLU A 155 1.58 -7.33 9.35
CA GLU A 155 0.98 -6.20 8.61
C GLU A 155 -0.27 -6.64 7.82
N ILE A 156 -0.22 -7.80 7.14
CA ILE A 156 -1.41 -8.34 6.44
C ILE A 156 -2.51 -8.69 7.45
N PHE A 157 -2.16 -9.20 8.62
CA PHE A 157 -3.12 -9.43 9.70
C PHE A 157 -3.73 -8.11 10.22
N GLN A 158 -2.94 -7.06 10.42
CA GLN A 158 -3.44 -5.73 10.77
C GLN A 158 -4.40 -5.21 9.69
N MET A 159 -4.04 -5.34 8.41
CA MET A 159 -4.92 -4.98 7.28
C MET A 159 -6.25 -5.76 7.32
N ALA A 160 -6.22 -7.06 7.67
CA ALA A 160 -7.42 -7.87 7.77
C ALA A 160 -8.36 -7.43 8.90
N VAL A 161 -7.80 -7.00 10.04
CA VAL A 161 -8.56 -6.56 11.22
C VAL A 161 -9.13 -5.15 11.02
N LEU A 162 -8.32 -4.24 10.46
CA LEU A 162 -8.69 -2.82 10.30
C LEU A 162 -9.56 -2.56 9.07
N GLU A 163 -9.62 -3.51 8.13
CA GLU A 163 -10.44 -3.45 6.91
C GLU A 163 -10.37 -2.11 6.17
N PRO A 164 -9.16 -1.65 5.78
CA PRO A 164 -9.01 -0.38 5.10
C PRO A 164 -9.70 -0.39 3.73
N GLN A 165 -10.12 0.80 3.28
CA GLN A 165 -10.61 1.00 1.92
C GLN A 165 -9.48 1.25 0.93
N LEU A 166 -8.39 1.91 1.37
CA LEU A 166 -7.15 2.08 0.60
C LEU A 166 -6.00 1.44 1.36
N ALA A 167 -5.42 0.37 0.82
CA ALA A 167 -4.22 -0.25 1.35
C ALA A 167 -3.02 0.09 0.46
N ILE A 168 -1.98 0.67 1.06
CA ILE A 168 -0.71 0.97 0.40
C ILE A 168 0.31 0.00 0.98
N LEU A 169 0.87 -0.88 0.14
CA LEU A 169 1.80 -1.92 0.52
C LEU A 169 3.19 -1.54 0.00
N ASP A 170 4.02 -0.94 0.86
CA ASP A 170 5.35 -0.43 0.47
C ASP A 170 6.41 -1.51 0.64
N GLU A 171 6.90 -2.03 -0.50
CA GLU A 171 7.94 -3.06 -0.60
C GLU A 171 7.72 -4.22 0.39
N THR A 172 6.48 -4.72 0.44
CA THR A 172 6.10 -5.82 1.35
C THR A 172 6.76 -7.16 1.00
N ASP A 173 7.40 -7.24 -0.15
CA ASP A 173 8.19 -8.35 -0.68
C ASP A 173 9.68 -8.27 -0.35
N SER A 174 10.15 -7.13 0.16
CA SER A 174 11.58 -6.91 0.45
C SER A 174 12.08 -7.83 1.57
N GLY A 175 13.18 -8.56 1.29
CA GLY A 175 13.81 -9.44 2.27
C GLY A 175 13.05 -10.73 2.59
N LEU A 176 12.00 -11.06 1.83
CA LEU A 176 11.27 -12.31 1.98
C LEU A 176 11.88 -13.43 1.13
N ASP A 177 11.92 -14.64 1.68
CA ASP A 177 12.09 -15.84 0.89
C ASP A 177 10.83 -16.16 0.07
N ILE A 178 10.93 -17.15 -0.83
CA ILE A 178 9.85 -17.49 -1.76
C ILE A 178 8.58 -17.93 -1.04
N ASP A 179 8.69 -18.66 0.06
CA ASP A 179 7.53 -19.19 0.79
C ASP A 179 6.84 -18.07 1.58
N ALA A 180 7.60 -17.20 2.24
CA ALA A 180 7.06 -16.03 2.92
C ALA A 180 6.37 -15.07 1.94
N LEU A 181 6.95 -14.86 0.75
CA LEU A 181 6.36 -14.06 -0.31
C LEU A 181 4.99 -14.60 -0.74
N LYS A 182 4.88 -15.92 -0.98
CA LYS A 182 3.62 -16.57 -1.34
C LYS A 182 2.56 -16.37 -0.26
N ILE A 183 2.92 -16.56 1.01
CA ILE A 183 1.98 -16.39 2.14
C ILE A 183 1.44 -14.96 2.20
N VAL A 184 2.32 -13.98 2.04
CA VAL A 184 1.94 -12.56 2.01
C VAL A 184 1.02 -12.27 0.83
N ALA A 185 1.38 -12.72 -0.37
CA ALA A 185 0.58 -12.54 -1.57
C ALA A 185 -0.79 -13.22 -1.49
N GLU A 186 -0.86 -14.45 -0.96
CA GLU A 186 -2.14 -15.11 -0.68
C GLU A 186 -2.99 -14.31 0.31
N GLY A 187 -2.37 -13.78 1.37
CA GLY A 187 -3.05 -12.92 2.34
C GLY A 187 -3.68 -11.70 1.67
N VAL A 188 -2.92 -10.98 0.84
CA VAL A 188 -3.43 -9.83 0.07
C VAL A 188 -4.58 -10.24 -0.84
N ASN A 189 -4.44 -11.36 -1.59
CA ASN A 189 -5.49 -11.84 -2.49
C ASN A 189 -6.78 -12.22 -1.75
N ARG A 190 -6.69 -12.83 -0.56
CA ARG A 190 -7.86 -13.14 0.29
C ARG A 190 -8.56 -11.90 0.83
N LEU A 191 -7.84 -10.79 0.92
CA LEU A 191 -8.37 -9.51 1.38
C LEU A 191 -8.85 -8.60 0.24
N ARG A 192 -8.83 -9.04 -1.01
CA ARG A 192 -9.47 -8.30 -2.13
C ARG A 192 -10.95 -8.08 -1.84
N SER A 193 -11.43 -6.91 -2.19
CA SER A 193 -12.84 -6.53 -2.05
C SER A 193 -13.20 -5.53 -3.14
N PRO A 194 -14.44 -5.53 -3.66
CA PRO A 194 -14.88 -4.51 -4.62
C PRO A 194 -14.85 -3.10 -4.05
N ASP A 195 -14.83 -2.96 -2.72
CA ASP A 195 -14.80 -1.68 -2.01
C ASP A 195 -13.40 -1.26 -1.55
N ARG A 196 -12.37 -2.06 -1.89
CA ARG A 196 -10.98 -1.80 -1.48
C ARG A 196 -10.08 -1.56 -2.67
N ALA A 197 -9.37 -0.43 -2.67
CA ALA A 197 -8.24 -0.20 -3.56
C ALA A 197 -6.93 -0.64 -2.90
N ILE A 198 -6.01 -1.20 -3.69
CA ILE A 198 -4.69 -1.61 -3.21
C ILE A 198 -3.64 -0.97 -4.11
N ILE A 199 -2.66 -0.30 -3.52
CA ILE A 199 -1.47 0.19 -4.20
C ILE A 199 -0.30 -0.67 -3.74
N LEU A 200 0.28 -1.44 -4.66
CA LEU A 200 1.48 -2.24 -4.44
C LEU A 200 2.70 -1.42 -4.90
N ILE A 201 3.55 -1.03 -3.98
CA ILE A 201 4.84 -0.45 -4.30
C ILE A 201 5.87 -1.58 -4.27
N THR A 202 6.45 -1.91 -5.41
CA THR A 202 7.47 -2.97 -5.52
C THR A 202 8.42 -2.68 -6.67
N HIS A 203 9.61 -3.21 -6.58
CA HIS A 203 10.57 -3.24 -7.68
C HIS A 203 10.80 -4.67 -8.20
N TYR A 204 10.08 -5.66 -7.65
CA TYR A 204 10.18 -7.06 -8.04
C TYR A 204 8.90 -7.55 -8.71
N GLN A 205 9.05 -8.13 -9.89
CA GLN A 205 7.93 -8.75 -10.58
C GLN A 205 7.38 -9.96 -9.83
N ARG A 206 8.22 -10.72 -9.10
CA ARG A 206 7.80 -11.93 -8.37
C ARG A 206 6.56 -11.74 -7.49
N MET A 207 6.38 -10.54 -6.91
CA MET A 207 5.16 -10.22 -6.17
C MET A 207 3.96 -10.14 -7.11
N LEU A 208 4.14 -9.57 -8.30
CA LEU A 208 3.09 -9.38 -9.29
C LEU A 208 2.69 -10.68 -10.01
N ASP A 209 3.53 -11.71 -9.98
CA ASP A 209 3.18 -13.06 -10.45
C ASP A 209 2.12 -13.70 -9.54
N HIS A 210 2.08 -13.32 -8.27
CA HIS A 210 1.12 -13.82 -7.29
C HIS A 210 -0.06 -12.87 -7.06
N ILE A 211 0.14 -11.55 -7.22
CA ILE A 211 -0.90 -10.52 -7.09
C ILE A 211 -1.00 -9.79 -8.42
N VAL A 212 -1.85 -10.30 -9.32
CA VAL A 212 -2.02 -9.68 -10.63
C VAL A 212 -2.67 -8.30 -10.47
N PRO A 213 -1.96 -7.20 -10.83
CA PRO A 213 -2.50 -5.85 -10.77
C PRO A 213 -3.40 -5.56 -11.96
N ASP A 214 -4.38 -4.67 -11.79
CA ASP A 214 -5.21 -4.14 -12.88
C ASP A 214 -4.41 -3.14 -13.73
N LYS A 215 -3.50 -2.38 -13.09
CA LYS A 215 -2.59 -1.46 -13.76
C LYS A 215 -1.21 -1.49 -13.12
N VAL A 216 -0.21 -1.28 -13.98
CA VAL A 216 1.19 -1.08 -13.59
C VAL A 216 1.60 0.33 -14.00
N HIS A 217 2.13 1.08 -13.05
CA HIS A 217 2.65 2.43 -13.26
C HIS A 217 4.15 2.44 -13.03
N VAL A 218 4.86 3.17 -13.85
CA VAL A 218 6.31 3.37 -13.70
C VAL A 218 6.57 4.78 -13.20
N LEU A 219 7.12 4.86 -12.01
CA LEU A 219 7.55 6.11 -11.38
C LEU A 219 9.06 6.30 -11.63
N ALA A 220 9.43 7.40 -12.25
CA ALA A 220 10.81 7.79 -12.45
C ALA A 220 10.97 9.30 -12.25
N ASP A 221 12.01 9.70 -11.54
CA ASP A 221 12.30 11.10 -11.22
C ASP A 221 11.09 11.90 -10.70
N GLY A 222 10.29 11.28 -9.83
CA GLY A 222 9.12 11.91 -9.19
C GLY A 222 7.87 12.02 -10.06
N LYS A 223 7.85 11.41 -11.26
CA LYS A 223 6.72 11.45 -12.21
C LYS A 223 6.29 10.05 -12.62
N LEU A 224 5.01 9.86 -12.89
CA LEU A 224 4.55 8.67 -13.59
C LEU A 224 4.88 8.81 -15.08
N VAL A 225 5.82 8.00 -15.55
CA VAL A 225 6.33 8.08 -16.94
C VAL A 225 5.67 7.07 -17.87
N ALA A 226 5.11 5.99 -17.33
CA ALA A 226 4.38 4.99 -18.11
C ALA A 226 3.26 4.36 -17.27
N THR A 227 2.20 3.93 -17.94
CA THR A 227 1.11 3.15 -17.37
C THR A 227 0.70 2.08 -18.38
N GLY A 228 0.52 0.85 -17.89
CA GLY A 228 0.12 -0.31 -18.71
C GLY A 228 -0.52 -1.39 -17.86
N GLY A 229 -0.72 -2.57 -18.45
CA GLY A 229 -1.16 -3.77 -17.74
C GLY A 229 0.01 -4.56 -17.16
N ALA A 230 -0.23 -5.81 -16.80
CA ALA A 230 0.79 -6.69 -16.22
C ALA A 230 2.00 -6.93 -17.15
N GLU A 231 1.80 -6.83 -18.47
CA GLU A 231 2.86 -6.93 -19.50
C GLU A 231 3.95 -5.86 -19.33
N LEU A 232 3.60 -4.69 -18.77
CA LEU A 232 4.59 -3.65 -18.50
C LEU A 232 5.59 -4.07 -17.43
N ALA A 233 5.14 -4.81 -16.41
CA ALA A 233 6.03 -5.33 -15.37
C ALA A 233 7.01 -6.37 -15.95
N LEU A 234 6.55 -7.28 -16.82
CA LEU A 234 7.40 -8.24 -17.54
C LEU A 234 8.51 -7.52 -18.32
N LYS A 235 8.11 -6.50 -19.06
CA LYS A 235 9.06 -5.73 -19.88
C LYS A 235 10.10 -5.02 -19.01
N LEU A 236 9.71 -4.50 -17.85
CA LEU A 236 10.64 -3.87 -16.90
C LEU A 236 11.64 -4.86 -16.31
N GLU A 237 11.23 -6.10 -16.06
CA GLU A 237 12.13 -7.14 -15.57
C GLU A 237 13.14 -7.56 -16.64
N GLU A 238 12.69 -7.75 -17.88
CA GLU A 238 13.54 -8.18 -18.99
C GLU A 238 14.55 -7.11 -19.41
N GLN A 239 14.12 -5.84 -19.48
CA GLN A 239 14.89 -4.74 -20.07
C GLN A 239 15.46 -3.75 -19.05
N GLY A 240 15.06 -3.87 -17.78
CA GLY A 240 15.38 -2.90 -16.73
C GLY A 240 14.70 -1.56 -16.97
N TYR A 241 15.13 -0.54 -16.24
CA TYR A 241 14.57 0.82 -16.35
C TYR A 241 15.31 1.70 -17.40
N ALA A 242 16.46 1.24 -17.92
CA ALA A 242 17.28 2.03 -18.87
C ALA A 242 16.54 2.34 -20.18
N TRP A 243 15.71 1.41 -20.67
CA TRP A 243 14.95 1.61 -21.91
C TRP A 243 13.93 2.76 -21.82
N LEU A 244 13.51 3.15 -20.61
CA LEU A 244 12.62 4.30 -20.43
C LEU A 244 13.31 5.63 -20.84
N ALA A 245 14.63 5.72 -20.65
CA ALA A 245 15.41 6.88 -21.04
C ALA A 245 15.67 6.94 -22.56
N ASP A 246 15.71 5.77 -23.23
CA ASP A 246 16.05 5.62 -24.66
C ASP A 246 14.82 5.71 -25.59
N GLY A 247 13.77 6.43 -25.20
CA GLY A 247 12.56 6.60 -26.02
C GLY A 247 11.54 5.45 -25.90
N GLY A 248 11.74 4.53 -24.99
CA GLY A 248 10.82 3.42 -24.72
C GLY A 248 9.39 3.86 -24.34
N ILE A 249 9.25 5.06 -23.79
CA ILE A 249 7.95 5.70 -23.47
C ILE A 249 7.15 6.00 -24.73
N GLU A 250 7.81 6.51 -25.81
CA GLU A 250 7.14 6.80 -27.08
C GLU A 250 6.65 5.52 -27.78
N SER A 251 7.36 4.40 -27.60
CA SER A 251 6.95 3.11 -28.16
C SER A 251 5.69 2.54 -27.46
N LEU A 252 5.51 2.79 -26.16
CA LEU A 252 4.29 2.40 -25.43
C LEU A 252 3.09 3.25 -25.82
N ALA A 253 3.27 4.56 -25.99
CA ALA A 253 2.21 5.48 -26.42
C ALA A 253 1.72 5.15 -27.84
N ASN A 254 2.61 4.71 -28.73
CA ASN A 254 2.27 4.30 -30.10
C ASN A 254 1.54 2.95 -30.14
N ASN A 255 1.94 1.97 -29.33
CA ASN A 255 1.25 0.68 -29.22
C ASN A 255 -0.17 0.83 -28.63
N ALA A 256 -0.34 1.67 -27.59
CA ALA A 256 -1.65 1.95 -27.02
C ALA A 256 -2.63 2.59 -28.02
N ARG A 257 -2.12 3.43 -28.94
CA ARG A 257 -2.92 4.02 -30.02
C ARG A 257 -3.28 3.04 -31.14
N GLN A 258 -2.46 2.00 -31.36
CA GLN A 258 -2.73 0.98 -32.38
C GLN A 258 -3.73 -0.08 -31.91
N VAL A 259 -3.87 -0.31 -30.61
CA VAL A 259 -4.85 -1.26 -30.03
C VAL A 259 -6.23 -0.60 -29.84
N ALA A 260 -6.30 0.74 -29.85
CA ALA A 260 -7.54 1.51 -29.68
C ALA A 260 -8.23 1.87 -31.01
N ASN A 261 -7.64 1.51 -32.16
CA ASN A 261 -8.21 1.59 -33.52
C ASN A 261 -8.52 0.20 -34.06
#